data_2f5425686ab6ee9ae0bdfd27b4650a64
#
_entry.id   2f5425686ab6ee9ae0bdfd27b4650a64
#
_cell.length_a   1.000
_cell.length_b   1.000
_cell.length_c   1.000
_cell.angle_alpha   90.00
_cell.angle_beta   90.00
_cell.angle_gamma   90.00
#
_symmetry.space_group_name_H-M   'P 1'
#
loop_
_entity.id
_entity.type
_entity.pdbx_description
1 polymer ?
#
loop_
_entity_poly.entity_id
_entity_poly.type
_entity_poly.pdbx_seq_one_letter_code
_entity_poly.pdbx_strand_id
1 'polypeptide(L)'
;MYLPDLKYALPEPARRYSGAEDYFQWASAAILEMFRQTGPYVMENGQLKRGVLIRHLLLPGEMENTRRCIDFVAEHFRPGEVLFSLMSQYTPQPGAEGNLRRHVTRAEYRAAVAYMENCGITDGYTQERTSAKEEYTPDFDGRGV
;
A
#
# COMPACT_ATOMS: atom_id res chain seq x y z
N MET A 1 10.26 5.44 -14.68
CA MET A 1 9.49 4.64 -13.72
C MET A 1 9.21 5.46 -12.48
N TYR A 2 8.03 5.26 -11.89
CA TYR A 2 7.62 6.02 -10.72
C TYR A 2 7.24 5.06 -9.60
N LEU A 3 7.55 5.46 -8.36
CA LEU A 3 7.24 4.65 -7.18
C LEU A 3 6.46 5.48 -6.17
N PRO A 4 5.26 5.92 -6.50
CA PRO A 4 4.52 6.81 -5.60
C PRO A 4 3.96 6.08 -4.39
N ASP A 5 3.86 6.81 -3.28
CA ASP A 5 3.20 6.28 -2.10
C ASP A 5 1.76 6.77 -2.14
N LEU A 6 0.81 5.87 -1.92
CA LEU A 6 -0.57 6.23 -1.75
C LEU A 6 -0.91 5.91 -0.30
N LYS A 7 -0.79 6.90 0.58
CA LYS A 7 -0.94 6.68 2.00
C LYS A 7 -2.37 6.71 2.49
N TYR A 8 -3.15 7.61 2.00
CA TYR A 8 -4.51 7.79 2.49
C TYR A 8 -5.47 8.00 1.35
N ALA A 9 -6.66 7.43 1.47
CA ALA A 9 -7.74 7.70 0.55
C ALA A 9 -8.90 8.36 1.29
N LEU A 10 -8.82 8.44 2.61
CA LEU A 10 -9.86 9.09 3.40
C LEU A 10 -9.29 10.37 4.00
N PRO A 11 -10.09 11.43 4.08
CA PRO A 11 -9.58 12.69 4.62
C PRO A 11 -9.29 12.61 6.12
N GLU A 12 -10.02 11.78 6.85
CA GLU A 12 -9.83 11.71 8.29
C GLU A 12 -8.45 11.19 8.71
N PRO A 13 -7.97 10.04 8.27
CA PRO A 13 -6.62 9.65 8.63
C PRO A 13 -5.57 10.57 8.03
N ALA A 14 -5.82 11.13 6.85
CA ALA A 14 -4.88 12.07 6.25
C ALA A 14 -4.72 13.30 7.13
N ARG A 15 -5.82 13.81 7.65
CA ARG A 15 -5.77 14.96 8.53
C ARG A 15 -5.13 14.58 9.86
N ARG A 16 -5.56 13.45 10.42
CA ARG A 16 -5.10 13.06 11.76
C ARG A 16 -3.60 12.77 11.81
N TYR A 17 -3.08 12.09 10.82
CA TYR A 17 -1.70 11.63 10.89
C TYR A 17 -0.72 12.52 10.11
N SER A 18 -1.18 13.28 9.16
CA SER A 18 -0.29 14.10 8.36
C SER A 18 -0.74 15.54 8.19
N GLY A 19 -1.90 15.90 8.76
CA GLY A 19 -2.38 17.27 8.67
C GLY A 19 -2.77 17.70 7.27
N ALA A 20 -3.07 16.74 6.38
CA ALA A 20 -3.33 17.06 5.00
C ALA A 20 -4.60 16.37 4.51
N GLU A 21 -5.76 16.90 4.88
CA GLU A 21 -7.00 16.23 4.53
C GLU A 21 -7.27 16.21 3.03
N ASP A 22 -6.57 16.99 2.23
CA ASP A 22 -6.73 16.96 0.78
C ASP A 22 -5.70 16.05 0.13
N TYR A 23 -5.01 15.23 0.92
CA TYR A 23 -3.94 14.37 0.40
C TYR A 23 -4.38 13.53 -0.80
N PHE A 24 -5.56 12.89 -0.70
CA PHE A 24 -5.98 11.97 -1.75
C PHE A 24 -6.22 12.68 -3.07
N GLN A 25 -6.73 13.89 -3.02
CA GLN A 25 -6.98 14.65 -4.22
C GLN A 25 -5.68 14.84 -5.01
N TRP A 26 -4.60 15.18 -4.34
CA TRP A 26 -3.33 15.42 -5.00
C TRP A 26 -2.61 14.12 -5.35
N ALA A 27 -2.63 13.14 -4.45
CA ALA A 27 -1.93 11.88 -4.69
C ALA A 27 -2.57 11.11 -5.84
N SER A 28 -3.89 11.06 -5.90
CA SER A 28 -4.56 10.32 -6.96
C SER A 28 -4.31 10.98 -8.31
N ALA A 29 -4.37 12.31 -8.36
CA ALA A 29 -4.11 13.02 -9.61
C ALA A 29 -2.68 12.77 -10.08
N ALA A 30 -1.72 12.78 -9.15
CA ALA A 30 -0.32 12.56 -9.50
C ALA A 30 -0.12 11.16 -10.05
N ILE A 31 -0.76 10.14 -9.43
CA ILE A 31 -0.61 8.78 -9.88
C ILE A 31 -1.19 8.60 -11.28
N LEU A 32 -2.35 9.20 -11.54
CA LEU A 32 -2.95 9.10 -12.86
C LEU A 32 -2.07 9.77 -13.90
N GLU A 33 -1.45 10.90 -13.55
CA GLU A 33 -0.55 11.57 -14.46
C GLU A 33 0.72 10.76 -14.72
N MET A 34 1.26 10.12 -13.69
CA MET A 34 2.43 9.26 -13.86
C MET A 34 2.12 8.12 -14.82
N PHE A 35 0.92 7.53 -14.67
CA PHE A 35 0.55 6.45 -15.58
C PHE A 35 0.36 6.97 -16.99
N ARG A 36 -0.21 8.16 -17.14
CA ARG A 36 -0.39 8.73 -18.46
C ARG A 36 0.97 8.88 -19.16
N GLN A 37 2.00 9.22 -18.41
CA GLN A 37 3.34 9.40 -18.98
C GLN A 37 4.02 8.10 -19.33
N THR A 38 3.82 7.04 -18.53
CA THR A 38 4.59 5.81 -18.77
C THR A 38 3.81 4.73 -19.50
N GLY A 39 2.47 4.74 -19.39
CA GLY A 39 1.68 3.62 -19.87
C GLY A 39 1.87 2.39 -19.00
N PRO A 40 1.43 1.23 -19.45
CA PRO A 40 1.53 -0.01 -18.69
C PRO A 40 2.97 -0.35 -18.32
N TYR A 41 3.16 -1.02 -17.20
CA TYR A 41 4.50 -1.31 -16.73
C TYR A 41 5.19 -2.35 -17.61
N VAL A 42 6.52 -2.29 -17.59
CA VAL A 42 7.34 -3.24 -18.32
C VAL A 42 8.38 -3.79 -17.35
N MET A 43 8.40 -5.12 -17.21
CA MET A 43 9.37 -5.79 -16.38
C MET A 43 10.39 -6.49 -17.26
N GLU A 44 11.66 -6.45 -16.87
CA GLU A 44 12.70 -7.17 -17.58
C GLU A 44 13.64 -7.73 -16.56
N ASN A 45 13.90 -9.03 -16.61
CA ASN A 45 14.80 -9.68 -15.70
C ASN A 45 14.46 -9.42 -14.24
N GLY A 46 13.18 -9.42 -13.94
CA GLY A 46 12.72 -9.21 -12.57
C GLY A 46 12.78 -7.78 -12.10
N GLN A 47 13.07 -6.85 -12.98
CA GLN A 47 13.14 -5.45 -12.59
C GLN A 47 12.13 -4.62 -13.34
N LEU A 48 11.57 -3.62 -12.66
CA LEU A 48 10.64 -2.71 -13.29
C LEU A 48 11.43 -1.71 -14.12
N LYS A 49 11.24 -1.75 -15.44
CA LYS A 49 11.95 -0.86 -16.34
C LYS A 49 11.15 0.38 -16.69
N ARG A 50 9.83 0.29 -16.61
CA ARG A 50 9.03 1.42 -16.98
C ARG A 50 7.69 1.22 -16.31
N GLY A 51 7.03 2.26 -15.94
CA GLY A 51 5.70 2.17 -15.37
C GLY A 51 5.60 2.72 -13.97
N VAL A 52 4.51 2.37 -13.32
CA VAL A 52 4.18 2.89 -11.99
C VAL A 52 4.01 1.74 -11.02
N LEU A 53 4.69 1.82 -9.89
CA LEU A 53 4.50 0.90 -8.78
C LEU A 53 3.94 1.73 -7.63
N ILE A 54 2.68 1.51 -7.29
CA ILE A 54 2.03 2.24 -6.20
C ILE A 54 2.32 1.52 -4.90
N ARG A 55 2.77 2.24 -3.90
CA ARG A 55 3.11 1.65 -2.61
C ARG A 55 2.14 2.12 -1.56
N HIS A 56 1.66 1.21 -0.73
CA HIS A 56 0.74 1.54 0.35
C HIS A 56 1.18 0.84 1.63
N LEU A 57 1.33 1.61 2.70
CA LEU A 57 1.67 1.05 4.00
C LEU A 57 0.39 0.94 4.81
N LEU A 58 0.04 -0.28 5.19
CA LEU A 58 -1.13 -0.52 6.02
C LEU A 58 -0.83 -0.03 7.43
N LEU A 59 -1.68 0.81 7.97
CA LEU A 59 -1.53 1.30 9.33
C LEU A 59 -2.50 0.56 10.24
N PRO A 60 -2.09 0.32 11.49
CA PRO A 60 -2.96 -0.43 12.40
C PRO A 60 -4.26 0.32 12.67
N GLY A 61 -5.36 -0.40 12.60
CA GLY A 61 -6.66 0.20 12.85
C GLY A 61 -7.23 1.01 11.72
N GLU A 62 -6.55 1.08 10.58
CA GLU A 62 -7.03 1.91 9.49
C GLU A 62 -7.39 1.06 8.25
N MET A 63 -8.12 -0.04 8.51
CA MET A 63 -8.45 -0.94 7.42
C MET A 63 -9.35 -0.29 6.37
N GLU A 64 -10.26 0.58 6.79
CA GLU A 64 -11.14 1.22 5.83
C GLU A 64 -10.35 2.13 4.88
N ASN A 65 -9.36 2.81 5.40
CA ASN A 65 -8.49 3.64 4.57
C ASN A 65 -7.77 2.77 3.55
N THR A 66 -7.26 1.62 3.98
CA THR A 66 -6.57 0.70 3.08
C THR A 66 -7.52 0.20 2.01
N ARG A 67 -8.76 -0.16 2.37
CA ARG A 67 -9.72 -0.61 1.38
C ARG A 67 -9.99 0.45 0.34
N ARG A 68 -10.09 1.72 0.76
CA ARG A 68 -10.34 2.78 -0.19
C ARG A 68 -9.16 3.04 -1.10
N CYS A 69 -7.93 2.87 -0.60
CA CYS A 69 -6.74 2.97 -1.45
C CYS A 69 -6.74 1.86 -2.49
N ILE A 70 -7.11 0.64 -2.07
CA ILE A 70 -7.18 -0.49 -2.99
C ILE A 70 -8.30 -0.27 -4.02
N ASP A 71 -9.44 0.27 -3.58
CA ASP A 71 -10.54 0.55 -4.49
C ASP A 71 -10.11 1.51 -5.59
N PHE A 72 -9.35 2.54 -5.22
CA PHE A 72 -8.87 3.50 -6.21
C PHE A 72 -8.07 2.80 -7.30
N VAL A 73 -7.16 1.91 -6.90
CA VAL A 73 -6.32 1.21 -7.85
C VAL A 73 -7.19 0.30 -8.73
N ALA A 74 -8.10 -0.43 -8.11
CA ALA A 74 -8.92 -1.37 -8.85
C ALA A 74 -9.88 -0.67 -9.82
N GLU A 75 -10.34 0.52 -9.46
CA GLU A 75 -11.28 1.24 -10.30
C GLU A 75 -10.61 1.95 -11.46
N HIS A 76 -9.37 2.34 -11.32
CA HIS A 76 -8.71 3.14 -12.35
C HIS A 76 -7.72 2.35 -13.21
N PHE A 77 -7.33 1.16 -12.79
CA PHE A 77 -6.33 0.40 -13.53
C PHE A 77 -6.75 -1.04 -13.71
N ARG A 78 -6.31 -1.65 -14.80
CA ARG A 78 -6.57 -3.05 -15.06
C ARG A 78 -5.32 -3.84 -14.76
N PRO A 79 -5.42 -5.16 -14.59
CA PRO A 79 -4.23 -6.00 -14.44
C PRO A 79 -3.29 -5.74 -15.61
N GLY A 80 -2.03 -5.62 -15.33
CA GLY A 80 -1.03 -5.33 -16.35
C GLY A 80 -0.71 -3.88 -16.52
N GLU A 81 -1.44 -2.97 -15.85
CA GLU A 81 -1.20 -1.56 -16.03
C GLU A 81 -0.30 -0.96 -14.97
N VAL A 82 -0.54 -1.25 -13.71
CA VAL A 82 0.32 -0.74 -12.64
C VAL A 82 0.63 -1.88 -11.69
N LEU A 83 1.70 -1.73 -10.93
CA LEU A 83 2.01 -2.67 -9.86
C LEU A 83 1.58 -2.04 -8.55
N PHE A 84 1.23 -2.86 -7.58
CA PHE A 84 0.79 -2.35 -6.28
C PHE A 84 1.53 -3.12 -5.19
N SER A 85 2.16 -2.39 -4.28
CA SER A 85 2.91 -3.01 -3.19
C SER A 85 2.20 -2.70 -1.88
N LEU A 86 1.73 -3.74 -1.21
CA LEU A 86 1.06 -3.61 0.08
C LEU A 86 2.06 -3.95 1.17
N MET A 87 2.40 -2.97 1.98
CA MET A 87 3.39 -3.14 3.03
C MET A 87 2.73 -3.09 4.39
N SER A 88 3.22 -3.85 5.33
CA SER A 88 2.66 -3.89 6.66
C SER A 88 3.67 -3.64 7.76
N GLN A 89 4.89 -3.28 7.41
CA GLN A 89 5.91 -3.14 8.44
C GLN A 89 5.93 -1.77 9.05
N TYR A 90 4.83 -1.36 9.65
CA TYR A 90 4.78 -0.10 10.35
C TYR A 90 5.42 -0.25 11.73
N THR A 91 6.32 0.64 12.07
CA THR A 91 6.95 0.66 13.39
C THR A 91 6.43 1.87 14.16
N PRO A 92 5.85 1.65 15.34
CA PRO A 92 5.36 2.77 16.14
C PRO A 92 6.48 3.74 16.45
N GLN A 93 6.20 5.04 16.34
CA GLN A 93 7.19 6.06 16.58
C GLN A 93 7.01 6.62 17.98
N PRO A 94 8.05 7.17 18.58
CA PRO A 94 7.92 7.81 19.89
C PRO A 94 6.85 8.90 19.78
N GLY A 95 5.96 8.92 20.75
CA GLY A 95 4.89 9.91 20.72
C GLY A 95 3.67 9.48 19.93
N ALA A 96 3.67 8.30 19.34
CA ALA A 96 2.50 7.83 18.60
C ALA A 96 1.31 7.68 19.55
N GLU A 97 0.12 7.89 19.03
CA GLU A 97 -1.09 7.81 19.82
C GLU A 97 -2.12 6.92 19.19
N GLY A 98 -3.06 6.44 19.96
CA GLY A 98 -4.15 5.64 19.46
C GLY A 98 -3.65 4.37 18.81
N ASN A 99 -4.20 4.04 17.66
CA ASN A 99 -3.83 2.82 16.97
C ASN A 99 -2.39 2.81 16.51
N LEU A 100 -1.78 3.96 16.34
CA LEU A 100 -0.40 4.00 15.90
C LEU A 100 0.61 3.62 16.98
N ARG A 101 0.13 3.25 18.13
CA ARG A 101 1.02 2.80 19.20
C ARG A 101 1.36 1.32 19.06
N ARG A 102 0.77 0.63 18.15
CA ARG A 102 1.01 -0.80 18.00
C ARG A 102 1.36 -1.14 16.56
N HIS A 103 1.80 -2.35 16.35
CA HIS A 103 2.08 -2.84 15.01
C HIS A 103 0.80 -3.34 14.34
N VAL A 104 0.84 -3.55 13.06
CA VAL A 104 -0.25 -4.13 12.32
C VAL A 104 -0.33 -5.60 12.71
N THR A 105 -1.54 -6.12 12.93
CA THR A 105 -1.69 -7.51 13.28
C THR A 105 -1.68 -8.36 12.02
N ARG A 106 -1.43 -9.64 12.20
CA ARG A 106 -1.44 -10.57 11.10
C ARG A 106 -2.84 -10.64 10.49
N ALA A 107 -3.88 -10.59 11.31
CA ALA A 107 -5.25 -10.61 10.82
C ALA A 107 -5.54 -9.39 9.96
N GLU A 108 -5.06 -8.22 10.37
CA GLU A 108 -5.24 -7.01 9.58
C GLU A 108 -4.57 -7.16 8.22
N TYR A 109 -3.35 -7.67 8.21
CA TYR A 109 -2.64 -7.81 6.96
C TYR A 109 -3.32 -8.81 6.04
N ARG A 110 -3.74 -9.95 6.58
CA ARG A 110 -4.42 -10.94 5.77
C ARG A 110 -5.73 -10.43 5.20
N ALA A 111 -6.46 -9.64 5.98
CA ALA A 111 -7.70 -9.06 5.51
C ALA A 111 -7.43 -8.09 4.36
N ALA A 112 -6.36 -7.32 4.46
CA ALA A 112 -6.02 -6.38 3.39
C ALA A 112 -5.61 -7.11 2.11
N VAL A 113 -4.82 -8.18 2.25
CA VAL A 113 -4.40 -8.97 1.09
C VAL A 113 -5.61 -9.61 0.43
N ALA A 114 -6.52 -10.16 1.24
CA ALA A 114 -7.72 -10.79 0.68
C ALA A 114 -8.58 -9.78 -0.05
N TYR A 115 -8.70 -8.59 0.50
CA TYR A 115 -9.48 -7.54 -0.15
C TYR A 115 -8.85 -7.15 -1.48
N MET A 116 -7.53 -7.01 -1.49
CA MET A 116 -6.79 -6.66 -2.68
C MET A 116 -7.02 -7.70 -3.78
N GLU A 117 -6.92 -8.96 -3.41
CA GLU A 117 -7.10 -10.04 -4.38
C GLU A 117 -8.55 -10.12 -4.86
N ASN A 118 -9.51 -9.91 -3.98
CA ASN A 118 -10.90 -9.93 -4.37
C ASN A 118 -11.27 -8.78 -5.30
N CYS A 119 -10.51 -7.69 -5.24
CA CYS A 119 -10.74 -6.58 -6.14
C CYS A 119 -10.03 -6.78 -7.49
N GLY A 120 -9.34 -7.91 -7.65
CA GLY A 120 -8.71 -8.21 -8.93
C GLY A 120 -7.30 -7.68 -9.10
N ILE A 121 -6.67 -7.18 -8.05
CA ILE A 121 -5.32 -6.69 -8.15
C ILE A 121 -4.40 -7.88 -7.97
N THR A 122 -3.85 -8.38 -9.06
CA THR A 122 -2.98 -9.53 -9.02
C THR A 122 -1.54 -9.16 -9.32
N ASP A 123 -1.30 -7.95 -9.82
CA ASP A 123 0.04 -7.53 -10.18
C ASP A 123 0.63 -6.79 -9.02
N GLY A 124 1.03 -7.44 -8.00
CA GLY A 124 1.52 -6.74 -6.85
C GLY A 124 2.45 -7.53 -5.99
N TYR A 125 2.98 -6.87 -5.01
CA TYR A 125 3.86 -7.49 -4.06
C TYR A 125 3.22 -7.41 -2.69
N THR A 126 3.31 -8.46 -1.94
CA THR A 126 2.83 -8.45 -0.57
C THR A 126 3.96 -8.89 0.33
N GLN A 127 3.87 -8.50 1.57
CA GLN A 127 4.86 -8.87 2.52
C GLN A 127 4.90 -10.35 2.71
N GLU A 128 3.77 -11.01 2.62
CA GLU A 128 3.74 -12.42 2.77
C GLU A 128 4.56 -13.14 1.75
N ARG A 129 4.54 -12.67 0.53
CA ARG A 129 5.31 -13.28 -0.52
C ARG A 129 6.77 -13.05 -0.26
N THR A 130 7.11 -11.92 0.29
CA THR A 130 8.48 -11.59 0.58
C THR A 130 8.93 -12.37 1.78
N SER A 131 8.10 -12.53 2.78
CA SER A 131 8.56 -13.18 3.93
C SER A 131 8.71 -14.63 3.72
N ALA A 132 8.11 -15.16 2.77
CA ALA A 132 8.32 -16.56 2.50
C ALA A 132 9.77 -16.79 2.39
N LYS A 133 10.56 -15.79 2.00
CA LYS A 133 11.85 -16.03 1.86
C LYS A 133 12.47 -15.71 3.06
N GLU A 134 12.13 -14.87 3.82
CA GLU A 134 12.85 -14.60 4.91
C GLU A 134 12.14 -14.97 6.00
N GLU A 135 11.22 -15.56 6.02
CA GLU A 135 10.54 -15.90 7.02
C GLU A 135 10.97 -15.89 8.19
N TYR A 136 11.47 -15.64 8.45
CA TYR A 136 12.12 -15.65 9.48
C TYR A 136 11.80 -14.53 10.24
N THR A 137 11.34 -13.73 9.78
CA THR A 137 11.23 -12.56 10.35
C THR A 137 10.14 -12.58 11.14
N PRO A 138 10.08 -12.98 12.07
CA PRO A 138 9.12 -13.07 12.93
C PRO A 138 8.65 -11.87 13.44
N ASP A 139 9.36 -10.99 13.37
CA ASP A 139 9.03 -9.86 13.87
C ASP A 139 7.74 -9.50 13.58
N PHE A 140 7.28 -9.90 12.78
CA PHE A 140 6.15 -9.58 12.43
C PHE A 140 5.27 -9.93 13.45
N ASP A 141 5.53 -10.83 14.23
CA ASP A 141 4.70 -11.14 15.08
C ASP A 141 5.02 -10.69 16.29
N GLY A 142 5.50 -10.09 16.43
CA GLY A 142 5.69 -9.84 17.65
C GLY A 142 6.65 -9.09 17.81
N ARG A 143 7.38 -9.07 17.11
CA ARG A 143 8.34 -8.43 17.27
C ARG A 143 8.32 -7.50 16.36
N GLY A 144 7.61 -7.30 15.89
CA GLY A 144 7.76 -6.32 15.14
C GLY A 144 8.25 -6.48 14.02
N VAL A 145 8.32 -6.78 13.74
CA VAL A 145 8.78 -6.91 12.79
C VAL A 145 8.83 -6.95 12.33
#